data_e86d1d97ed8b5642d156224a2bb8a34e
#
_entry.id   e86d1d97ed8b5642d156224a2bb8a34e
#
_cell.length_a   1.000
_cell.length_b   1.000
_cell.length_c   1.000
_cell.angle_alpha   90.00
_cell.angle_beta   90.00
_cell.angle_gamma   90.00
#
_symmetry.space_group_name_H-M   'P 1'
#
loop_
_entity.id
_entity.type
_entity.pdbx_description
1 polymer ?
#
loop_
_entity_poly.entity_id
_entity_poly.type
_entity_poly.pdbx_seq_one_letter_code
_entity_poly.pdbx_strand_id
1 'polypeptide(L)'
;MNRLDKKQLLVFLLLCLPFFGWAQNPARYNYVVELDTAKHYLNVELTYNPKDTKELTLKMPVWAPGYYLIMDFPKHLTDFAVQTIDGKEIAWRKEGKNAWIIPNTNGQTLKVTYRIYANARSVADSRVESHTAFIAPNGVFMYAEGEKNEPIEVTYILPENWQNASSGLKVKGNANGKHRTFIANDFDILYDSPVLLGNHLVKKFIHEGHEYEFALETPEGFEESPFEDDFRKMVTASSQMMGHVPYDNYCLIHLGRGPGGLEHSNSQACYTSGTFRFPNQKSYLNYMAFTTHEYFHLYNVKAIRPIELGPFDYDKEVHTPTLRIGEGFTVYYETQLLLRAGIIDKEYLLTDLSGYIRDTETTEGHRHMSLRQSSYDIWLNFFNRAANGNDVRISYYIKGPVLGLLFDIRLRELTQGKKSLDDLMRLLYNRYYLKENRGFTEEEFWTSAEEIAGAPLPLLRKYVDTTVEIDYDKMLAPAGLRLNKSTWKLETIPSMSSLQEKIHTDMFGK
;
A
#
# COMPACT_ATOMS: atom_id res chain seq x y z
N MET A 1 -21.38 -38.10 -60.35
CA MET A 1 -21.25 -36.67 -60.00
C MET A 1 -21.87 -36.46 -58.65
N ASN A 2 -21.05 -36.60 -57.58
CA ASN A 2 -21.53 -36.49 -56.18
C ASN A 2 -21.34 -35.06 -55.73
N ARG A 3 -22.42 -34.47 -55.26
CA ARG A 3 -22.46 -33.14 -54.60
C ARG A 3 -21.71 -33.23 -53.26
N LEU A 4 -20.59 -32.58 -53.16
CA LEU A 4 -19.88 -32.35 -51.90
C LEU A 4 -20.64 -31.31 -51.07
N ASP A 5 -20.93 -31.72 -49.83
CA ASP A 5 -21.73 -31.01 -48.84
C ASP A 5 -21.01 -29.74 -48.32
N LYS A 6 -21.70 -28.58 -48.45
CA LYS A 6 -21.17 -27.24 -48.06
C LYS A 6 -20.91 -27.10 -46.54
N LYS A 7 -21.14 -28.13 -45.73
CA LYS A 7 -20.90 -28.11 -44.31
C LYS A 7 -19.49 -28.50 -43.85
N GLN A 8 -18.65 -29.02 -44.75
CA GLN A 8 -17.27 -29.41 -44.43
C GLN A 8 -16.22 -28.33 -44.73
N LEU A 9 -16.62 -27.20 -45.33
CA LEU A 9 -15.68 -26.10 -45.66
C LEU A 9 -15.61 -25.03 -44.54
N LEU A 10 -16.42 -25.15 -43.47
CA LEU A 10 -16.44 -24.15 -42.36
C LEU A 10 -15.57 -24.55 -41.16
N VAL A 11 -15.02 -25.76 -41.14
CA VAL A 11 -14.22 -26.27 -40.00
C VAL A 11 -12.71 -26.05 -40.16
N PHE A 12 -12.23 -25.69 -41.38
CA PHE A 12 -10.78 -25.51 -41.65
C PHE A 12 -10.29 -24.07 -41.59
N LEU A 13 -11.17 -23.08 -41.36
CA LEU A 13 -10.81 -21.65 -41.33
C LEU A 13 -10.69 -21.08 -39.91
N LEU A 14 -10.77 -21.89 -38.89
CA LEU A 14 -10.72 -21.45 -37.46
C LEU A 14 -9.42 -21.82 -36.72
N LEU A 15 -8.38 -22.28 -37.46
CA LEU A 15 -7.12 -22.76 -36.86
C LEU A 15 -5.88 -21.93 -37.24
N CYS A 16 -6.04 -20.74 -37.83
CA CYS A 16 -4.93 -19.81 -38.07
C CYS A 16 -5.27 -18.41 -37.53
N LEU A 17 -5.66 -18.29 -36.28
CA LEU A 17 -5.43 -17.02 -35.58
C LEU A 17 -3.92 -17.00 -35.24
N PRO A 18 -3.15 -16.04 -35.77
CA PRO A 18 -1.81 -15.86 -35.28
C PRO A 18 -1.91 -15.53 -33.78
N PHE A 19 -1.26 -16.34 -32.95
CA PHE A 19 -0.87 -15.90 -31.62
C PHE A 19 -0.02 -14.64 -31.85
N PHE A 20 -0.63 -13.48 -31.79
CA PHE A 20 0.09 -12.26 -31.46
C PHE A 20 0.57 -12.43 -30.04
N GLY A 21 1.71 -13.10 -29.88
CA GLY A 21 2.51 -12.91 -28.69
C GLY A 21 2.72 -11.40 -28.60
N TRP A 22 2.24 -10.78 -27.54
CA TRP A 22 2.59 -9.41 -27.23
C TRP A 22 4.12 -9.40 -27.14
N ALA A 23 4.79 -8.95 -28.21
CA ALA A 23 6.18 -8.60 -28.14
C ALA A 23 6.23 -7.45 -27.10
N GLN A 24 6.67 -7.76 -25.89
CA GLN A 24 6.95 -6.71 -24.93
C GLN A 24 7.94 -5.77 -25.59
N ASN A 25 7.63 -4.49 -25.64
CA ASN A 25 8.59 -3.49 -26.07
C ASN A 25 9.88 -3.68 -25.26
N PRO A 26 11.06 -3.64 -25.87
CA PRO A 26 12.31 -3.77 -25.13
C PRO A 26 12.34 -2.70 -24.04
N ALA A 27 12.75 -3.11 -22.85
CA ALA A 27 12.83 -2.20 -21.70
C ALA A 27 13.75 -1.04 -22.05
N ARG A 28 13.27 0.17 -21.77
CA ARG A 28 14.02 1.39 -22.03
C ARG A 28 15.06 1.68 -20.96
N TYR A 29 14.74 1.25 -19.73
CA TYR A 29 15.61 1.33 -18.58
C TYR A 29 16.08 -0.07 -18.21
N ASN A 30 17.39 -0.30 -18.28
CA ASN A 30 18.00 -1.56 -17.87
C ASN A 30 18.94 -1.27 -16.71
N TYR A 31 18.52 -1.63 -15.51
CA TYR A 31 19.32 -1.51 -14.29
C TYR A 31 20.03 -2.82 -13.98
N VAL A 32 21.29 -2.71 -13.56
CA VAL A 32 22.04 -3.78 -12.90
C VAL A 32 22.46 -3.27 -11.54
N VAL A 33 22.16 -4.03 -10.51
CA VAL A 33 22.45 -3.68 -9.11
C VAL A 33 23.33 -4.77 -8.50
N GLU A 34 24.52 -4.39 -8.08
CA GLU A 34 25.47 -5.22 -7.35
C GLU A 34 25.55 -4.78 -5.90
N LEU A 35 25.55 -5.74 -4.96
CA LEU A 35 25.53 -5.46 -3.52
C LEU A 35 26.95 -5.51 -2.95
N ASP A 36 27.40 -4.39 -2.36
CA ASP A 36 28.59 -4.35 -1.50
C ASP A 36 28.17 -4.54 -0.03
N THR A 37 28.06 -5.80 0.38
CA THR A 37 27.57 -6.17 1.71
C THR A 37 28.53 -5.78 2.84
N ALA A 38 29.80 -5.53 2.54
CA ALA A 38 30.79 -5.13 3.51
C ALA A 38 30.75 -3.63 3.83
N LYS A 39 30.31 -2.81 2.88
CA LYS A 39 30.27 -1.35 3.01
C LYS A 39 28.85 -0.77 2.98
N HIS A 40 27.84 -1.63 2.91
CA HIS A 40 26.43 -1.25 2.85
C HIS A 40 26.07 -0.38 1.62
N TYR A 41 26.59 -0.73 0.43
CA TYR A 41 26.29 -0.02 -0.80
C TYR A 41 25.55 -0.88 -1.82
N LEU A 42 24.69 -0.23 -2.57
CA LEU A 42 24.19 -0.70 -3.85
C LEU A 42 25.00 0.01 -4.95
N ASN A 43 25.73 -0.75 -5.76
CA ASN A 43 26.38 -0.25 -6.98
C ASN A 43 25.36 -0.39 -8.11
N VAL A 44 24.92 0.73 -8.65
CA VAL A 44 23.87 0.78 -9.66
C VAL A 44 24.45 1.19 -11.00
N GLU A 45 24.15 0.40 -12.02
CA GLU A 45 24.42 0.71 -13.42
C GLU A 45 23.07 0.80 -14.17
N LEU A 46 22.81 1.92 -14.81
CA LEU A 46 21.68 2.12 -15.70
C LEU A 46 22.17 2.20 -17.13
N THR A 47 21.73 1.29 -17.99
CA THR A 47 21.78 1.45 -19.42
C THR A 47 20.46 2.05 -19.90
N TYR A 48 20.53 3.24 -20.47
CA TYR A 48 19.36 4.02 -20.88
C TYR A 48 19.48 4.52 -22.32
N ASN A 49 18.39 4.37 -23.07
CA ASN A 49 18.33 4.85 -24.45
C ASN A 49 17.41 6.09 -24.52
N PRO A 50 17.96 7.32 -24.46
CA PRO A 50 17.17 8.55 -24.47
C PRO A 50 16.42 8.76 -25.77
N LYS A 51 15.25 9.42 -25.72
CA LYS A 51 14.65 10.03 -26.91
C LYS A 51 15.62 11.11 -27.40
N ASP A 52 15.63 11.34 -28.73
CA ASP A 52 16.50 12.35 -29.30
C ASP A 52 16.22 13.73 -28.67
N THR A 53 16.97 14.05 -27.62
CA THR A 53 16.85 15.27 -26.84
C THR A 53 18.20 15.95 -26.73
N LYS A 54 18.19 17.27 -26.70
CA LYS A 54 19.42 18.07 -26.51
C LYS A 54 19.94 17.97 -25.06
N GLU A 55 19.06 17.66 -24.14
CA GLU A 55 19.38 17.57 -22.71
C GLU A 55 18.51 16.48 -22.06
N LEU A 56 19.11 15.62 -21.25
CA LEU A 56 18.44 14.62 -20.45
C LEU A 56 18.48 15.04 -18.97
N THR A 57 17.34 15.09 -18.33
CA THR A 57 17.22 15.26 -16.88
C THR A 57 16.90 13.92 -16.23
N LEU A 58 17.83 13.37 -15.44
CA LEU A 58 17.55 12.23 -14.57
C LEU A 58 17.16 12.72 -13.19
N LYS A 59 16.10 12.17 -12.61
CA LYS A 59 15.58 12.53 -11.29
C LYS A 59 15.49 11.31 -10.37
N MET A 60 15.69 11.53 -9.08
CA MET A 60 15.43 10.56 -8.03
C MET A 60 14.29 11.09 -7.15
N PRO A 61 13.33 10.26 -6.73
CA PRO A 61 12.29 10.66 -5.79
C PRO A 61 12.85 11.28 -4.52
N VAL A 62 12.07 12.15 -3.89
CA VAL A 62 12.40 12.71 -2.56
C VAL A 62 11.54 12.12 -1.45
N TRP A 63 10.53 11.35 -1.79
CA TRP A 63 9.62 10.65 -0.87
C TRP A 63 9.08 9.36 -1.49
N ALA A 64 8.44 8.52 -0.69
CA ALA A 64 7.78 7.29 -1.11
C ALA A 64 6.28 7.35 -0.80
N PRO A 65 5.37 6.96 -1.76
CA PRO A 65 3.94 6.85 -1.49
C PRO A 65 3.63 5.94 -0.29
N GLY A 66 2.71 6.39 0.58
CA GLY A 66 2.43 5.76 1.86
C GLY A 66 3.29 6.28 3.02
N TYR A 67 4.48 6.80 2.73
CA TYR A 67 5.40 7.32 3.74
C TYR A 67 5.49 8.85 3.66
N TYR A 68 4.63 9.55 4.39
CA TYR A 68 4.41 11.00 4.30
C TYR A 68 5.52 11.80 4.99
N LEU A 69 6.76 11.61 4.52
CA LEU A 69 7.96 12.32 4.94
C LEU A 69 8.85 12.59 3.72
N ILE A 70 9.39 13.79 3.62
CA ILE A 70 10.45 14.08 2.66
C ILE A 70 11.73 13.37 3.14
N MET A 71 12.06 12.28 2.48
CA MET A 71 13.21 11.42 2.80
C MET A 71 14.50 11.97 2.22
N ASP A 72 14.43 12.79 1.16
CA ASP A 72 15.58 13.29 0.43
C ASP A 72 16.58 12.18 0.05
N PHE A 73 16.11 11.12 -0.55
CA PHE A 73 16.90 9.93 -0.94
C PHE A 73 18.21 10.26 -1.66
N PRO A 74 18.29 11.33 -2.49
CA PRO A 74 19.56 11.76 -3.11
C PRO A 74 20.74 11.99 -2.14
N LYS A 75 20.48 12.17 -0.86
CA LYS A 75 21.53 12.31 0.19
C LYS A 75 22.40 11.05 0.33
N HIS A 76 21.88 9.89 -0.09
CA HIS A 76 22.59 8.60 -0.02
C HIS A 76 23.38 8.27 -1.28
N LEU A 77 23.27 9.11 -2.33
CA LEU A 77 23.92 8.88 -3.61
C LEU A 77 25.33 9.43 -3.66
N THR A 78 26.27 8.60 -4.12
CA THR A 78 27.68 8.94 -4.34
C THR A 78 28.15 8.46 -5.71
N ASP A 79 29.31 8.88 -6.14
CA ASP A 79 30.06 8.37 -7.30
C ASP A 79 29.27 8.38 -8.62
N PHE A 80 28.45 9.42 -8.84
CA PHE A 80 27.66 9.55 -10.06
C PHE A 80 28.54 9.83 -11.29
N ALA A 81 28.40 9.02 -12.32
CA ALA A 81 29.12 9.20 -13.58
C ALA A 81 28.23 8.83 -14.77
N VAL A 82 28.50 9.44 -15.92
CA VAL A 82 27.81 9.18 -17.19
C VAL A 82 28.83 8.92 -18.28
N GLN A 83 28.62 7.86 -19.05
CA GLN A 83 29.47 7.47 -20.18
C GLN A 83 28.60 7.06 -21.36
N THR A 84 29.16 7.12 -22.56
CA THR A 84 28.65 6.39 -23.73
C THR A 84 28.94 4.88 -23.56
N ILE A 85 28.33 4.04 -24.39
CA ILE A 85 28.54 2.58 -24.33
C ILE A 85 29.98 2.18 -24.65
N ASP A 86 30.69 2.98 -25.47
CA ASP A 86 32.12 2.80 -25.76
C ASP A 86 33.07 3.39 -24.69
N GLY A 87 32.51 3.89 -23.57
CA GLY A 87 33.28 4.32 -22.40
C GLY A 87 33.74 5.78 -22.42
N LYS A 88 33.29 6.60 -23.35
CA LYS A 88 33.59 8.04 -23.35
C LYS A 88 32.79 8.75 -22.27
N GLU A 89 33.46 9.45 -21.39
CA GLU A 89 32.84 10.26 -20.33
C GLU A 89 31.99 11.39 -20.91
N ILE A 90 30.84 11.62 -20.29
CA ILE A 90 29.90 12.70 -20.61
C ILE A 90 29.77 13.60 -19.38
N ALA A 91 29.98 14.90 -19.60
CA ALA A 91 29.80 15.90 -18.55
C ALA A 91 28.33 15.96 -18.11
N TRP A 92 28.12 16.21 -16.84
CA TRP A 92 26.81 16.41 -16.23
C TRP A 92 26.88 17.52 -15.18
N ARG A 93 25.73 18.04 -14.77
CA ARG A 93 25.62 18.99 -13.65
C ARG A 93 24.46 18.59 -12.76
N LYS A 94 24.57 18.89 -11.48
CA LYS A 94 23.45 18.74 -10.55
C LYS A 94 22.58 19.99 -10.58
N GLU A 95 21.25 19.78 -10.53
CA GLU A 95 20.28 20.87 -10.40
C GLU A 95 19.30 20.57 -9.27
N GLY A 96 19.23 21.50 -8.32
CA GLY A 96 18.49 21.26 -7.08
C GLY A 96 19.04 20.07 -6.28
N LYS A 97 18.17 19.43 -5.50
CA LYS A 97 18.56 18.31 -4.64
C LYS A 97 18.50 16.95 -5.31
N ASN A 98 17.63 16.78 -6.33
CA ASN A 98 17.24 15.46 -6.85
C ASN A 98 17.33 15.31 -8.38
N ALA A 99 17.92 16.25 -9.10
CA ALA A 99 18.07 16.21 -10.55
C ALA A 99 19.53 16.26 -11.02
N TRP A 100 19.85 15.51 -12.08
CA TRP A 100 21.14 15.47 -12.77
C TRP A 100 20.90 15.72 -14.25
N ILE A 101 21.52 16.79 -14.75
CA ILE A 101 21.35 17.27 -16.12
C ILE A 101 22.53 16.79 -16.96
N ILE A 102 22.23 16.09 -18.05
CA ILE A 102 23.21 15.54 -19.00
C ILE A 102 22.95 16.20 -20.34
N PRO A 103 23.82 17.17 -20.77
CA PRO A 103 23.65 17.86 -22.04
C PRO A 103 24.08 16.98 -23.22
N ASN A 104 23.51 17.25 -24.40
CA ASN A 104 23.92 16.71 -25.68
C ASN A 104 23.97 15.17 -25.77
N THR A 105 22.92 14.51 -25.36
CA THR A 105 22.81 13.04 -25.46
C THR A 105 22.77 12.53 -26.91
N ASN A 106 22.28 13.34 -27.84
CA ASN A 106 22.14 13.03 -29.27
C ASN A 106 21.48 11.67 -29.57
N GLY A 107 20.60 11.20 -28.71
CA GLY A 107 19.97 9.89 -28.83
C GLY A 107 20.90 8.69 -28.61
N GLN A 108 22.13 8.90 -28.14
CA GLN A 108 23.07 7.81 -27.87
C GLN A 108 22.65 7.05 -26.60
N THR A 109 22.81 5.74 -26.63
CA THR A 109 22.65 4.92 -25.42
C THR A 109 23.70 5.32 -24.39
N LEU A 110 23.25 5.59 -23.19
CA LEU A 110 24.06 6.04 -22.05
C LEU A 110 24.23 4.92 -21.04
N LYS A 111 25.38 4.90 -20.42
CA LYS A 111 25.68 4.14 -19.22
C LYS A 111 25.83 5.15 -18.06
N VAL A 112 24.91 5.07 -17.10
CA VAL A 112 24.93 5.90 -15.88
C VAL A 112 25.27 5.00 -14.70
N THR A 113 26.28 5.38 -13.92
CA THR A 113 26.68 4.62 -12.74
C THR A 113 26.63 5.51 -11.51
N TYR A 114 26.22 4.94 -10.39
CA TYR A 114 26.22 5.59 -9.07
C TYR A 114 26.16 4.56 -7.96
N ARG A 115 26.38 5.01 -6.74
CA ARG A 115 26.29 4.18 -5.55
C ARG A 115 25.27 4.76 -4.58
N ILE A 116 24.50 3.87 -3.93
CA ILE A 116 23.54 4.24 -2.89
C ILE A 116 23.99 3.63 -1.57
N TYR A 117 24.23 4.46 -0.57
CA TYR A 117 24.49 4.00 0.80
C TYR A 117 23.19 3.51 1.42
N ALA A 118 23.11 2.23 1.77
CA ALA A 118 21.90 1.54 2.17
C ALA A 118 22.11 0.88 3.54
N ASN A 119 21.90 1.62 4.62
CA ASN A 119 22.07 1.12 6.00
C ASN A 119 21.00 1.69 6.95
N ALA A 120 19.75 1.74 6.49
CA ALA A 120 18.63 2.24 7.30
C ALA A 120 17.64 1.12 7.63
N ARG A 121 17.16 1.07 8.89
CA ARG A 121 16.05 0.20 9.30
C ARG A 121 14.74 0.96 9.17
N SER A 122 14.20 0.96 7.98
CA SER A 122 12.94 1.61 7.60
C SER A 122 12.25 0.79 6.50
N VAL A 123 10.94 0.87 6.43
CA VAL A 123 10.16 0.29 5.33
C VAL A 123 10.23 1.15 4.05
N ALA A 124 10.67 2.41 4.17
CA ALA A 124 10.77 3.37 3.07
C ALA A 124 12.22 3.65 2.64
N ASP A 125 13.21 2.98 3.21
CA ASP A 125 14.63 3.17 2.87
C ASP A 125 15.35 1.82 2.78
N SER A 126 16.47 1.79 2.03
CA SER A 126 17.16 0.55 1.72
C SER A 126 18.18 0.17 2.80
N ARG A 127 18.38 -1.16 2.93
CA ARG A 127 19.35 -1.75 3.85
C ARG A 127 20.09 -2.90 3.16
N VAL A 128 21.43 -2.89 3.24
CA VAL A 128 22.29 -3.97 2.77
C VAL A 128 23.14 -4.43 3.95
N GLU A 129 23.02 -5.69 4.34
CA GLU A 129 23.80 -6.34 5.41
C GLU A 129 24.52 -7.56 4.86
N SER A 130 25.31 -8.25 5.68
CA SER A 130 26.14 -9.40 5.26
C SER A 130 25.31 -10.63 4.81
N HIS A 131 24.06 -10.73 5.20
CA HIS A 131 23.21 -11.92 4.97
C HIS A 131 21.86 -11.61 4.33
N THR A 132 21.49 -10.32 4.23
CA THR A 132 20.20 -9.87 3.71
C THR A 132 20.30 -8.46 3.17
N ALA A 133 19.44 -8.11 2.23
CA ALA A 133 19.20 -6.74 1.81
C ALA A 133 17.71 -6.50 1.56
N PHE A 134 17.22 -5.37 2.06
CA PHE A 134 15.90 -4.83 1.74
C PHE A 134 16.09 -3.61 0.85
N ILE A 135 15.44 -3.60 -0.30
CA ILE A 135 15.52 -2.54 -1.29
C ILE A 135 14.18 -1.81 -1.34
N ALA A 136 14.19 -0.52 -0.98
CA ALA A 136 13.10 0.41 -1.20
C ALA A 136 13.39 1.19 -2.50
N PRO A 137 12.70 0.89 -3.61
CA PRO A 137 13.12 1.35 -4.95
C PRO A 137 13.15 2.85 -5.13
N ASN A 138 12.30 3.61 -4.41
CA ASN A 138 12.24 5.08 -4.47
C ASN A 138 13.59 5.74 -4.18
N GLY A 139 14.40 5.15 -3.28
CA GLY A 139 15.71 5.64 -2.90
C GLY A 139 16.87 5.09 -3.75
N VAL A 140 16.58 4.30 -4.79
CA VAL A 140 17.61 3.59 -5.57
C VAL A 140 17.58 3.98 -7.04
N PHE A 141 16.42 4.01 -7.68
CA PHE A 141 16.30 4.14 -9.13
C PHE A 141 15.93 5.55 -9.54
N MET A 142 16.60 6.04 -10.60
CA MET A 142 16.31 7.33 -11.22
C MET A 142 15.40 7.17 -12.43
N TYR A 143 14.61 8.16 -12.74
CA TYR A 143 13.81 8.23 -13.96
C TYR A 143 14.21 9.46 -14.81
N ALA A 144 14.03 9.39 -16.11
CA ALA A 144 14.12 10.55 -16.99
C ALA A 144 12.84 11.38 -16.86
N GLU A 145 12.99 12.67 -16.71
CA GLU A 145 11.86 13.59 -16.62
C GLU A 145 10.95 13.47 -17.85
N GLY A 146 9.63 13.31 -17.58
CA GLY A 146 8.63 13.07 -18.64
C GLY A 146 8.55 11.63 -19.17
N GLU A 147 9.37 10.69 -18.67
CA GLU A 147 9.43 9.31 -19.16
C GLU A 147 9.20 8.25 -18.07
N LYS A 148 8.42 8.55 -17.04
CA LYS A 148 8.09 7.61 -15.96
C LYS A 148 7.27 6.39 -16.41
N ASN A 149 6.55 6.49 -17.53
CA ASN A 149 5.63 5.46 -18.02
C ASN A 149 6.32 4.47 -18.98
N GLU A 150 7.65 4.39 -18.99
CA GLU A 150 8.42 3.47 -19.85
C GLU A 150 8.77 2.18 -19.11
N PRO A 151 8.85 1.02 -19.81
CA PRO A 151 9.20 -0.25 -19.20
C PRO A 151 10.61 -0.28 -18.62
N ILE A 152 10.74 -0.96 -17.47
CA ILE A 152 11.99 -1.08 -16.72
C ILE A 152 12.32 -2.55 -16.50
N GLU A 153 13.61 -2.90 -16.66
CA GLU A 153 14.19 -4.14 -16.18
C GLU A 153 15.21 -3.84 -15.09
N VAL A 154 15.13 -4.60 -13.99
CA VAL A 154 16.09 -4.51 -12.88
C VAL A 154 16.70 -5.88 -12.64
N THR A 155 18.01 -6.00 -12.79
CA THR A 155 18.77 -7.21 -12.50
C THR A 155 19.61 -7.03 -11.23
N TYR A 156 19.30 -7.80 -10.20
CA TYR A 156 20.13 -7.88 -8.99
C TYR A 156 21.15 -9.02 -9.15
N ILE A 157 22.43 -8.71 -8.86
CA ILE A 157 23.51 -9.70 -8.81
C ILE A 157 23.68 -10.11 -7.37
N LEU A 158 23.22 -11.34 -7.04
CA LEU A 158 23.27 -11.85 -5.67
C LEU A 158 24.72 -12.28 -5.30
N PRO A 159 25.15 -12.05 -4.04
CA PRO A 159 26.33 -12.70 -3.47
C PRO A 159 26.27 -14.23 -3.63
N GLU A 160 27.43 -14.91 -3.69
CA GLU A 160 27.49 -16.34 -4.01
C GLU A 160 26.68 -17.25 -3.07
N ASN A 161 26.59 -16.86 -1.81
CA ASN A 161 25.88 -17.61 -0.76
C ASN A 161 24.41 -17.21 -0.58
N TRP A 162 23.88 -16.28 -1.40
CA TRP A 162 22.48 -15.86 -1.33
C TRP A 162 21.63 -16.61 -2.37
N GLN A 163 20.43 -17.00 -1.98
CA GLN A 163 19.58 -17.88 -2.80
C GLN A 163 18.27 -17.24 -3.23
N ASN A 164 17.72 -16.31 -2.45
CA ASN A 164 16.36 -15.83 -2.62
C ASN A 164 16.30 -14.34 -3.00
N ALA A 165 15.29 -14.02 -3.81
CA ALA A 165 14.90 -12.68 -4.16
C ALA A 165 13.37 -12.63 -4.26
N SER A 166 12.71 -11.90 -3.38
CA SER A 166 11.26 -11.83 -3.23
C SER A 166 10.74 -10.42 -3.47
N SER A 167 9.68 -10.30 -4.24
CA SER A 167 9.02 -9.03 -4.58
C SER A 167 7.61 -9.28 -5.13
N GLY A 168 6.77 -8.24 -5.16
CA GLY A 168 5.53 -8.25 -5.94
C GLY A 168 5.75 -8.21 -7.47
N LEU A 169 6.95 -7.84 -7.93
CA LEU A 169 7.29 -7.77 -9.37
C LEU A 169 7.34 -9.13 -10.05
N LYS A 170 7.04 -9.15 -11.34
CA LYS A 170 7.20 -10.34 -12.18
C LYS A 170 8.69 -10.62 -12.46
N VAL A 171 9.08 -11.88 -12.30
CA VAL A 171 10.43 -12.35 -12.61
C VAL A 171 10.58 -12.59 -14.10
N LYS A 172 11.69 -12.12 -14.69
CA LYS A 172 12.09 -12.40 -16.06
C LYS A 172 13.22 -13.45 -16.08
N GLY A 173 13.00 -14.56 -16.78
CA GLY A 173 14.01 -15.59 -16.95
C GLY A 173 14.14 -16.57 -15.77
N ASN A 174 15.37 -16.95 -15.39
CA ASN A 174 15.61 -17.98 -14.36
C ASN A 174 15.51 -17.38 -12.95
N ALA A 175 14.50 -17.82 -12.20
CA ALA A 175 14.29 -17.42 -10.80
C ALA A 175 15.33 -17.99 -9.82
N ASN A 176 16.22 -18.90 -10.23
CA ASN A 176 17.16 -19.61 -9.34
C ASN A 176 18.65 -19.32 -9.64
N GLY A 177 18.96 -18.43 -10.60
CA GLY A 177 20.33 -18.05 -10.94
C GLY A 177 20.92 -17.00 -9.99
N LYS A 178 22.18 -16.68 -10.14
CA LYS A 178 22.87 -15.59 -9.43
C LYS A 178 22.27 -14.20 -9.81
N HIS A 179 21.81 -14.08 -11.03
CA HIS A 179 21.16 -12.86 -11.55
C HIS A 179 19.65 -13.02 -11.41
N ARG A 180 19.01 -12.09 -10.72
CA ARG A 180 17.56 -12.02 -10.54
C ARG A 180 17.03 -10.81 -11.28
N THR A 181 16.33 -11.03 -12.38
CA THR A 181 15.75 -9.95 -13.18
C THR A 181 14.25 -9.83 -12.92
N PHE A 182 13.84 -8.62 -12.56
CA PHE A 182 12.44 -8.22 -12.39
C PHE A 182 12.06 -7.22 -13.47
N ILE A 183 10.77 -7.17 -13.81
CA ILE A 183 10.21 -6.24 -14.79
C ILE A 183 9.10 -5.41 -14.16
N ALA A 184 9.08 -4.12 -14.48
CA ALA A 184 8.00 -3.20 -14.17
C ALA A 184 7.55 -2.49 -15.46
N ASN A 185 6.24 -2.23 -15.59
CA ASN A 185 5.70 -1.56 -16.78
C ASN A 185 6.00 -0.05 -16.77
N ASP A 186 6.20 0.52 -15.58
CA ASP A 186 6.46 1.93 -15.35
C ASP A 186 7.14 2.14 -13.99
N PHE A 187 7.54 3.38 -13.69
CA PHE A 187 8.19 3.72 -12.42
C PHE A 187 7.25 3.74 -11.23
N ASP A 188 5.95 3.98 -11.40
CA ASP A 188 5.01 3.91 -10.29
C ASP A 188 4.90 2.47 -9.77
N ILE A 189 4.88 1.47 -10.68
CA ILE A 189 4.95 0.04 -10.34
C ILE A 189 6.30 -0.34 -9.73
N LEU A 190 7.42 0.14 -10.30
CA LEU A 190 8.75 -0.14 -9.76
C LEU A 190 8.87 0.39 -8.32
N TYR A 191 8.48 1.63 -8.10
CA TYR A 191 8.57 2.30 -6.79
C TYR A 191 7.62 1.70 -5.75
N ASP A 192 6.54 1.08 -6.20
CA ASP A 192 5.56 0.35 -5.38
C ASP A 192 5.93 -1.14 -5.16
N SER A 193 7.17 -1.52 -5.41
CA SER A 193 7.58 -2.93 -5.37
C SER A 193 8.91 -3.13 -4.65
N PRO A 194 8.92 -3.18 -3.32
CA PRO A 194 10.12 -3.47 -2.55
C PRO A 194 10.64 -4.88 -2.86
N VAL A 195 11.93 -5.08 -2.62
CA VAL A 195 12.60 -6.37 -2.86
C VAL A 195 13.37 -6.80 -1.61
N LEU A 196 13.17 -8.05 -1.19
CA LEU A 196 14.01 -8.70 -0.17
C LEU A 196 14.95 -9.68 -0.86
N LEU A 197 16.25 -9.53 -0.61
CA LEU A 197 17.32 -10.37 -1.14
C LEU A 197 18.06 -11.04 0.00
N GLY A 198 18.43 -12.32 -0.14
CA GLY A 198 19.22 -13.02 0.88
C GLY A 198 18.89 -14.51 1.02
N ASN A 199 18.98 -15.01 2.26
CA ASN A 199 18.64 -16.38 2.62
C ASN A 199 17.38 -16.47 3.51
N HIS A 200 16.47 -15.51 3.35
CA HIS A 200 15.16 -15.51 4.04
C HIS A 200 14.34 -16.76 3.66
N LEU A 201 13.43 -17.17 4.55
CA LEU A 201 12.48 -18.24 4.25
C LEU A 201 11.49 -17.74 3.19
N VAL A 202 11.28 -18.55 2.15
CA VAL A 202 10.25 -18.32 1.13
C VAL A 202 9.20 -19.42 1.23
N LYS A 203 7.96 -19.04 1.51
CA LYS A 203 6.80 -19.95 1.51
C LYS A 203 5.83 -19.52 0.42
N LYS A 204 5.59 -20.40 -0.56
CA LYS A 204 4.62 -20.13 -1.66
C LYS A 204 3.39 -21.00 -1.51
N PHE A 205 2.24 -20.42 -1.81
CA PHE A 205 0.98 -21.15 -1.83
C PHE A 205 -0.02 -20.48 -2.78
N ILE A 206 -1.09 -21.22 -3.12
CA ILE A 206 -2.22 -20.71 -3.90
C ILE A 206 -3.43 -20.60 -2.96
N HIS A 207 -4.15 -19.49 -3.07
CA HIS A 207 -5.40 -19.28 -2.37
C HIS A 207 -6.38 -18.52 -3.26
N GLU A 208 -7.62 -19.01 -3.40
CA GLU A 208 -8.66 -18.44 -4.28
C GLU A 208 -8.19 -18.17 -5.73
N GLY A 209 -7.24 -18.98 -6.24
CA GLY A 209 -6.71 -18.87 -7.62
C GLY A 209 -5.57 -17.89 -7.79
N HIS A 210 -5.12 -17.21 -6.75
CA HIS A 210 -4.00 -16.26 -6.75
C HIS A 210 -2.77 -16.85 -6.07
N GLU A 211 -1.58 -16.43 -6.51
CA GLU A 211 -0.30 -16.85 -5.93
C GLU A 211 0.09 -15.94 -4.76
N TYR A 212 0.53 -16.54 -3.66
CA TYR A 212 1.06 -15.82 -2.48
C TYR A 212 2.47 -16.28 -2.19
N GLU A 213 3.29 -15.33 -1.77
CA GLU A 213 4.64 -15.57 -1.28
C GLU A 213 4.83 -14.89 0.07
N PHE A 214 5.22 -15.66 1.10
CA PHE A 214 5.76 -15.10 2.33
C PHE A 214 7.28 -15.11 2.24
N ALA A 215 7.89 -13.95 2.37
CA ALA A 215 9.33 -13.72 2.40
C ALA A 215 9.72 -13.30 3.82
N LEU A 216 10.22 -14.25 4.62
CA LEU A 216 10.40 -14.08 6.06
C LEU A 216 11.88 -13.97 6.42
N GLU A 217 12.34 -12.78 6.80
CA GLU A 217 13.74 -12.58 7.24
C GLU A 217 14.00 -13.25 8.59
N THR A 218 13.01 -13.29 9.48
CA THR A 218 13.08 -13.95 10.79
C THR A 218 11.93 -14.94 10.97
N PRO A 219 12.06 -16.17 10.41
CA PRO A 219 10.96 -17.13 10.33
C PRO A 219 10.70 -17.93 11.62
N GLU A 220 11.48 -17.73 12.69
CA GLU A 220 11.39 -18.54 13.89
C GLU A 220 9.99 -18.53 14.51
N GLY A 221 9.39 -19.70 14.64
CA GLY A 221 8.04 -19.92 15.14
C GLY A 221 6.94 -19.83 14.08
N PHE A 222 7.29 -19.61 12.81
CA PHE A 222 6.29 -19.48 11.74
C PHE A 222 5.52 -20.79 11.52
N GLU A 223 6.21 -21.93 11.43
CA GLU A 223 5.56 -23.23 11.15
C GLU A 223 4.64 -23.71 12.31
N GLU A 224 4.88 -23.26 13.54
CA GLU A 224 4.06 -23.57 14.70
C GLU A 224 2.95 -22.55 14.93
N SER A 225 2.91 -21.45 14.16
CA SER A 225 1.93 -20.39 14.30
C SER A 225 0.69 -20.63 13.41
N PRO A 226 -0.48 -20.11 13.78
CA PRO A 226 -1.67 -20.19 12.91
C PRO A 226 -1.65 -19.14 11.78
N PHE A 227 -0.53 -18.45 11.57
CA PHE A 227 -0.45 -17.25 10.74
C PHE A 227 -0.89 -17.48 9.28
N GLU A 228 -0.42 -18.55 8.63
CA GLU A 228 -0.79 -18.84 7.24
C GLU A 228 -2.31 -19.07 7.10
N ASP A 229 -2.88 -19.87 7.99
CA ASP A 229 -4.31 -20.17 7.97
C ASP A 229 -5.16 -18.91 8.24
N ASP A 230 -4.75 -18.08 9.20
CA ASP A 230 -5.46 -16.86 9.53
C ASP A 230 -5.29 -15.80 8.45
N PHE A 231 -4.11 -15.72 7.81
CA PHE A 231 -3.91 -14.86 6.64
C PHE A 231 -4.85 -15.25 5.49
N ARG A 232 -5.01 -16.54 5.20
CA ARG A 232 -5.96 -17.03 4.17
C ARG A 232 -7.40 -16.64 4.49
N LYS A 233 -7.84 -16.80 5.73
CA LYS A 233 -9.20 -16.40 6.18
C LYS A 233 -9.40 -14.88 6.03
N MET A 234 -8.40 -14.08 6.41
CA MET A 234 -8.42 -12.62 6.28
C MET A 234 -8.52 -12.19 4.80
N VAL A 235 -7.72 -12.81 3.91
CA VAL A 235 -7.81 -12.58 2.47
C VAL A 235 -9.20 -12.88 1.94
N THR A 236 -9.77 -14.04 2.30
CA THR A 236 -11.14 -14.41 1.92
C THR A 236 -12.17 -13.40 2.42
N ALA A 237 -12.07 -12.94 3.67
CA ALA A 237 -12.99 -11.92 4.22
C ALA A 237 -12.89 -10.59 3.44
N SER A 238 -11.68 -10.21 3.05
CA SER A 238 -11.42 -8.99 2.27
C SER A 238 -11.95 -9.10 0.84
N SER A 239 -11.67 -10.22 0.15
CA SER A 239 -12.13 -10.46 -1.22
C SER A 239 -13.65 -10.55 -1.31
N GLN A 240 -14.30 -11.20 -0.35
CA GLN A 240 -15.76 -11.26 -0.25
C GLN A 240 -16.39 -9.89 -0.01
N MET A 241 -15.77 -9.07 0.85
CA MET A 241 -16.21 -7.71 1.10
C MET A 241 -16.13 -6.85 -0.16
N MET A 242 -15.00 -6.89 -0.87
CA MET A 242 -14.77 -6.03 -2.04
C MET A 242 -15.33 -6.59 -3.34
N GLY A 243 -15.54 -7.92 -3.41
CA GLY A 243 -16.05 -8.62 -4.59
C GLY A 243 -15.01 -8.81 -5.70
N HIS A 244 -13.75 -8.52 -5.44
CA HIS A 244 -12.66 -8.61 -6.42
C HIS A 244 -11.29 -8.68 -5.74
N VAL A 245 -10.32 -9.37 -6.37
CA VAL A 245 -8.90 -9.39 -6.00
C VAL A 245 -8.12 -8.69 -7.12
N PRO A 246 -7.43 -7.57 -6.86
CA PRO A 246 -6.83 -6.73 -7.92
C PRO A 246 -5.41 -7.13 -8.33
N TYR A 247 -4.95 -8.33 -8.03
CA TYR A 247 -3.61 -8.82 -8.37
C TYR A 247 -3.63 -10.29 -8.82
N ASP A 248 -2.59 -10.70 -9.55
CA ASP A 248 -2.32 -12.10 -9.88
C ASP A 248 -1.52 -12.79 -8.77
N ASN A 249 -0.56 -12.07 -8.16
CA ASN A 249 0.32 -12.53 -7.09
C ASN A 249 0.43 -11.48 -5.98
N TYR A 250 0.65 -11.96 -4.74
CA TYR A 250 0.89 -11.10 -3.58
C TYR A 250 2.13 -11.55 -2.80
N CYS A 251 3.00 -10.60 -2.43
CA CYS A 251 4.21 -10.86 -1.66
C CYS A 251 4.17 -10.17 -0.28
N LEU A 252 4.16 -10.96 0.81
CA LEU A 252 4.33 -10.43 2.16
C LEU A 252 5.80 -10.51 2.56
N ILE A 253 6.43 -9.36 2.80
CA ILE A 253 7.81 -9.24 3.24
C ILE A 253 7.84 -8.93 4.75
N HIS A 254 8.32 -9.89 5.54
CA HIS A 254 8.50 -9.76 6.98
C HIS A 254 9.97 -9.48 7.29
N LEU A 255 10.27 -8.27 7.78
CA LEU A 255 11.61 -7.72 7.94
C LEU A 255 12.22 -7.90 9.35
N GLY A 256 11.62 -8.73 10.19
CA GLY A 256 12.09 -8.90 11.57
C GLY A 256 11.77 -7.69 12.46
N ARG A 257 12.68 -7.37 13.40
CA ARG A 257 12.44 -6.31 14.40
C ARG A 257 12.72 -4.92 13.83
N GLY A 258 11.72 -4.04 13.93
CA GLY A 258 11.82 -2.64 13.53
C GLY A 258 10.47 -1.94 13.56
N PRO A 259 10.41 -0.67 13.15
CA PRO A 259 9.18 0.12 13.15
C PRO A 259 8.46 0.09 11.80
N GLY A 260 7.14 -0.02 11.86
CA GLY A 260 6.21 0.30 10.77
C GLY A 260 6.01 -0.78 9.72
N GLY A 261 5.00 -0.56 8.91
CA GLY A 261 4.69 -1.24 7.68
C GLY A 261 4.63 -0.23 6.53
N LEU A 262 4.62 -0.75 5.33
CA LEU A 262 4.33 0.02 4.13
C LEU A 262 3.60 -0.88 3.14
N GLU A 263 2.47 -0.39 2.76
CA GLU A 263 1.56 -1.01 1.83
C GLU A 263 1.98 -0.82 0.37
N HIS A 264 1.67 -1.81 -0.45
CA HIS A 264 1.88 -1.79 -1.91
C HIS A 264 0.70 -2.44 -2.64
N SER A 265 0.59 -2.24 -3.94
CA SER A 265 -0.54 -2.74 -4.74
C SER A 265 -0.68 -4.27 -4.71
N ASN A 266 0.42 -4.99 -4.62
CA ASN A 266 0.46 -6.45 -4.55
C ASN A 266 1.57 -6.98 -3.64
N SER A 267 1.94 -6.19 -2.66
CA SER A 267 2.87 -6.60 -1.60
C SER A 267 2.71 -5.72 -0.37
N GLN A 268 3.33 -6.12 0.72
CA GLN A 268 3.53 -5.31 1.92
C GLN A 268 4.91 -5.60 2.48
N ALA A 269 5.56 -4.60 3.06
CA ALA A 269 6.81 -4.74 3.78
C ALA A 269 6.62 -4.32 5.24
N CYS A 270 6.81 -5.24 6.18
CA CYS A 270 6.50 -5.02 7.58
C CYS A 270 7.69 -5.33 8.47
N TYR A 271 8.07 -4.39 9.30
CA TYR A 271 8.80 -4.65 10.54
C TYR A 271 7.83 -5.03 11.64
N THR A 272 8.29 -5.85 12.59
CA THR A 272 7.46 -6.37 13.68
C THR A 272 8.21 -6.38 15.01
N SER A 273 7.72 -7.11 16.01
CA SER A 273 8.46 -7.38 17.25
C SER A 273 9.65 -8.33 17.07
N GLY A 274 9.78 -8.94 15.89
CA GLY A 274 10.87 -9.84 15.52
C GLY A 274 10.38 -11.13 14.85
N THR A 275 10.26 -12.22 15.61
CA THR A 275 9.89 -13.55 15.12
C THR A 275 8.40 -13.83 15.25
N PHE A 276 7.92 -14.98 14.77
CA PHE A 276 6.54 -15.47 14.92
C PHE A 276 6.26 -16.11 16.28
N ARG A 277 7.17 -15.98 17.26
CA ARG A 277 6.96 -16.40 18.65
C ARG A 277 6.37 -15.26 19.47
N PHE A 278 5.05 -15.20 19.50
CA PHE A 278 4.32 -14.15 20.22
C PHE A 278 4.23 -14.49 21.70
N PRO A 279 4.45 -13.52 22.62
CA PRO A 279 4.42 -13.78 24.07
C PRO A 279 3.02 -14.17 24.59
N ASN A 280 1.95 -13.77 23.89
CA ASN A 280 0.57 -14.08 24.22
C ASN A 280 -0.35 -13.86 23.00
N GLN A 281 -1.59 -14.32 23.11
CA GLN A 281 -2.59 -14.18 22.05
C GLN A 281 -2.82 -12.72 21.62
N LYS A 282 -2.86 -11.78 22.57
CA LYS A 282 -3.05 -10.35 22.25
C LYS A 282 -1.95 -9.84 21.33
N SER A 283 -0.69 -10.20 21.56
CA SER A 283 0.45 -9.80 20.72
C SER A 283 0.32 -10.39 19.30
N TYR A 284 -0.16 -11.63 19.18
CA TYR A 284 -0.46 -12.25 17.90
C TYR A 284 -1.61 -11.53 17.18
N LEU A 285 -2.71 -11.26 17.85
CA LEU A 285 -3.85 -10.56 17.27
C LEU A 285 -3.51 -9.13 16.85
N ASN A 286 -2.68 -8.42 17.60
CA ASN A 286 -2.18 -7.11 17.18
C ASN A 286 -1.33 -7.21 15.90
N TYR A 287 -0.52 -8.29 15.75
CA TYR A 287 0.23 -8.52 14.53
C TYR A 287 -0.69 -8.86 13.35
N MET A 288 -1.74 -9.66 13.59
CA MET A 288 -2.75 -9.96 12.57
C MET A 288 -3.53 -8.70 12.14
N ALA A 289 -3.92 -7.83 13.09
CA ALA A 289 -4.56 -6.56 12.80
C ALA A 289 -3.67 -5.67 11.94
N PHE A 290 -2.39 -5.52 12.32
CA PHE A 290 -1.39 -4.79 11.53
C PHE A 290 -1.18 -5.39 10.13
N THR A 291 -1.06 -6.72 10.02
CA THR A 291 -0.95 -7.40 8.72
C THR A 291 -2.20 -7.17 7.86
N THR A 292 -3.39 -7.16 8.47
CA THR A 292 -4.67 -6.89 7.80
C THR A 292 -4.76 -5.44 7.34
N HIS A 293 -4.26 -4.50 8.15
CA HIS A 293 -4.15 -3.08 7.81
C HIS A 293 -3.35 -2.89 6.51
N GLU A 294 -2.11 -3.39 6.49
CA GLU A 294 -1.23 -3.28 5.33
C GLU A 294 -1.79 -4.04 4.11
N TYR A 295 -2.45 -5.18 4.33
CA TYR A 295 -3.09 -5.91 3.24
C TYR A 295 -4.29 -5.13 2.67
N PHE A 296 -5.15 -4.56 3.53
CA PHE A 296 -6.36 -3.88 3.08
C PHE A 296 -6.05 -2.60 2.27
N HIS A 297 -4.90 -2.02 2.46
CA HIS A 297 -4.42 -0.89 1.69
C HIS A 297 -4.32 -1.15 0.19
N LEU A 298 -4.18 -2.40 -0.27
CA LEU A 298 -4.25 -2.69 -1.70
C LEU A 298 -5.58 -2.23 -2.33
N TYR A 299 -6.66 -2.23 -1.53
CA TYR A 299 -7.96 -1.66 -1.91
C TYR A 299 -8.04 -0.18 -1.52
N ASN A 300 -7.76 0.15 -0.27
CA ASN A 300 -7.95 1.48 0.33
C ASN A 300 -6.61 2.05 0.78
N VAL A 301 -5.88 2.46 -0.11
CA VAL A 301 -5.32 3.67 -0.70
C VAL A 301 -4.63 3.38 -2.04
N LYS A 302 -4.33 2.14 -2.38
CA LYS A 302 -3.70 1.87 -3.70
C LYS A 302 -4.71 1.95 -4.84
N ALA A 303 -5.91 1.38 -4.67
CA ALA A 303 -6.98 1.45 -5.66
C ALA A 303 -7.95 2.62 -5.36
N ILE A 304 -8.58 2.63 -4.18
CA ILE A 304 -9.45 3.72 -3.71
C ILE A 304 -8.56 4.81 -3.14
N ARG A 305 -8.16 5.78 -3.93
CA ARG A 305 -7.19 6.80 -3.52
C ARG A 305 -7.68 8.23 -3.73
N PRO A 306 -7.17 9.19 -2.97
CA PRO A 306 -7.34 10.60 -3.28
C PRO A 306 -6.80 10.91 -4.68
N ILE A 307 -7.48 11.80 -5.41
CA ILE A 307 -7.03 12.19 -6.77
C ILE A 307 -5.66 12.86 -6.74
N GLU A 308 -5.32 13.52 -5.65
CA GLU A 308 -4.02 14.17 -5.44
C GLU A 308 -2.86 13.15 -5.39
N LEU A 309 -3.14 11.89 -5.01
CA LEU A 309 -2.16 10.81 -4.96
C LEU A 309 -2.09 10.00 -6.27
N GLY A 310 -2.29 10.63 -7.42
CA GLY A 310 -2.07 10.00 -8.70
C GLY A 310 -2.46 10.87 -9.90
N PRO A 311 -1.58 11.00 -10.92
CA PRO A 311 -0.20 10.48 -10.95
C PRO A 311 0.70 11.14 -9.91
N PHE A 312 1.65 10.38 -9.36
CA PHE A 312 2.52 10.86 -8.28
C PHE A 312 3.50 11.95 -8.74
N ASP A 313 3.61 13.01 -7.93
CA ASP A 313 4.69 13.98 -7.97
C ASP A 313 5.77 13.57 -6.93
N TYR A 314 6.88 13.04 -7.39
CA TYR A 314 7.96 12.56 -6.53
C TYR A 314 8.93 13.65 -6.08
N ASP A 315 8.72 14.90 -6.49
CA ASP A 315 9.64 16.01 -6.23
C ASP A 315 9.27 16.83 -4.98
N LYS A 316 8.03 16.67 -4.47
CA LYS A 316 7.51 17.48 -3.36
C LYS A 316 6.38 16.77 -2.60
N GLU A 317 5.98 17.36 -1.51
CA GLU A 317 4.82 16.97 -0.71
C GLU A 317 3.52 17.05 -1.52
N VAL A 318 2.65 16.08 -1.29
CA VAL A 318 1.31 16.01 -1.91
C VAL A 318 0.25 16.05 -0.83
N HIS A 319 -0.37 17.20 -0.65
CA HIS A 319 -1.38 17.41 0.37
C HIS A 319 -2.76 16.94 -0.10
N THR A 320 -3.43 16.16 0.74
CA THR A 320 -4.81 15.72 0.53
C THR A 320 -5.61 15.76 1.82
N PRO A 321 -6.89 16.20 1.80
CA PRO A 321 -7.73 16.19 3.00
C PRO A 321 -8.34 14.81 3.31
N THR A 322 -8.06 13.78 2.53
CA THR A 322 -8.81 12.50 2.55
C THR A 322 -8.01 11.29 3.05
N LEU A 323 -6.80 11.47 3.61
CA LEU A 323 -6.07 10.36 4.25
C LEU A 323 -6.84 9.73 5.42
N ARG A 324 -7.74 10.47 6.06
CA ARG A 324 -8.70 9.93 7.03
C ARG A 324 -9.55 8.77 6.47
N ILE A 325 -9.73 8.73 5.15
CA ILE A 325 -10.41 7.64 4.44
C ILE A 325 -9.40 6.53 4.15
N GLY A 326 -8.28 6.86 3.49
CA GLY A 326 -7.24 5.88 3.14
C GLY A 326 -6.69 5.14 4.35
N GLU A 327 -6.43 5.86 5.44
CA GLU A 327 -5.85 5.31 6.66
C GLU A 327 -6.89 5.01 7.72
N GLY A 328 -7.73 5.99 8.03
CA GLY A 328 -8.69 5.88 9.12
C GLY A 328 -9.73 4.80 8.92
N PHE A 329 -10.24 4.63 7.70
CA PHE A 329 -11.14 3.51 7.40
C PHE A 329 -10.39 2.19 7.32
N THR A 330 -9.12 2.18 6.90
CA THR A 330 -8.31 0.96 6.94
C THR A 330 -8.12 0.47 8.36
N VAL A 331 -7.83 1.36 9.34
CA VAL A 331 -7.80 1.00 10.77
C VAL A 331 -9.16 0.46 11.24
N TYR A 332 -10.28 1.04 10.80
CA TYR A 332 -11.60 0.49 11.11
C TYR A 332 -11.78 -0.93 10.54
N TYR A 333 -11.34 -1.17 9.32
CA TYR A 333 -11.50 -2.46 8.65
C TYR A 333 -10.54 -3.54 9.13
N GLU A 334 -9.36 -3.20 9.66
CA GLU A 334 -8.39 -4.20 10.10
C GLU A 334 -8.98 -5.20 11.10
N THR A 335 -9.72 -4.71 12.10
CA THR A 335 -10.38 -5.58 13.09
C THR A 335 -11.76 -6.06 12.63
N GLN A 336 -12.50 -5.30 11.83
CA GLN A 336 -13.74 -5.77 11.21
C GLN A 336 -13.52 -7.00 10.31
N LEU A 337 -12.44 -7.01 9.52
CA LEU A 337 -12.10 -8.14 8.66
C LEU A 337 -11.65 -9.35 9.47
N LEU A 338 -10.91 -9.15 10.58
CA LEU A 338 -10.54 -10.24 11.48
C LEU A 338 -11.77 -10.86 12.18
N LEU A 339 -12.77 -10.04 12.55
CA LEU A 339 -14.04 -10.56 13.06
C LEU A 339 -14.76 -11.42 12.00
N ARG A 340 -14.88 -10.92 10.76
CA ARG A 340 -15.50 -11.65 9.64
C ARG A 340 -14.76 -12.93 9.28
N ALA A 341 -13.44 -12.93 9.46
CA ALA A 341 -12.58 -14.11 9.29
C ALA A 341 -12.69 -15.12 10.45
N GLY A 342 -13.38 -14.77 11.55
CA GLY A 342 -13.50 -15.61 12.75
C GLY A 342 -12.19 -15.73 13.54
N ILE A 343 -11.27 -14.76 13.40
CA ILE A 343 -9.98 -14.70 14.11
C ILE A 343 -10.13 -14.01 15.47
N ILE A 344 -11.00 -13.01 15.54
CA ILE A 344 -11.39 -12.33 16.77
C ILE A 344 -12.89 -12.49 17.03
N ASP A 345 -13.31 -12.23 18.25
CA ASP A 345 -14.72 -12.18 18.65
C ASP A 345 -15.25 -10.75 18.77
N LYS A 346 -16.54 -10.63 19.03
CA LYS A 346 -17.22 -9.35 19.22
C LYS A 346 -16.66 -8.54 20.38
N GLU A 347 -16.26 -9.19 21.47
CA GLU A 347 -15.75 -8.51 22.67
C GLU A 347 -14.40 -7.85 22.37
N TYR A 348 -13.55 -8.55 21.62
CA TYR A 348 -12.28 -7.97 21.15
C TYR A 348 -12.54 -6.73 20.30
N LEU A 349 -13.40 -6.81 19.28
CA LEU A 349 -13.73 -5.68 18.40
C LEU A 349 -14.32 -4.49 19.16
N LEU A 350 -15.28 -4.71 20.08
CA LEU A 350 -15.87 -3.63 20.89
C LEU A 350 -14.83 -3.00 21.84
N THR A 351 -13.90 -3.80 22.36
CA THR A 351 -12.81 -3.31 23.19
C THR A 351 -11.84 -2.44 22.38
N ASP A 352 -11.50 -2.84 21.18
CA ASP A 352 -10.62 -2.12 20.26
C ASP A 352 -11.24 -0.76 19.87
N LEU A 353 -12.49 -0.76 19.38
CA LEU A 353 -13.23 0.46 19.05
C LEU A 353 -13.40 1.39 20.27
N SER A 354 -13.61 0.83 21.46
CA SER A 354 -13.63 1.60 22.71
C SER A 354 -12.31 2.30 23.00
N GLY A 355 -11.20 1.64 22.66
CA GLY A 355 -9.87 2.21 22.72
C GLY A 355 -9.72 3.45 21.83
N TYR A 356 -10.12 3.37 20.58
CA TYR A 356 -10.07 4.52 19.65
C TYR A 356 -10.96 5.69 20.09
N ILE A 357 -12.16 5.42 20.62
CA ILE A 357 -13.03 6.45 21.18
C ILE A 357 -12.35 7.13 22.38
N ARG A 358 -11.84 6.33 23.35
CA ARG A 358 -11.11 6.85 24.51
C ARG A 358 -9.93 7.72 24.08
N ASP A 359 -9.10 7.21 23.19
CA ASP A 359 -7.88 7.90 22.76
C ASP A 359 -8.20 9.17 21.96
N THR A 360 -9.31 9.19 21.22
CA THR A 360 -9.84 10.41 20.58
C THR A 360 -10.23 11.43 21.64
N GLU A 361 -11.08 11.06 22.60
CA GLU A 361 -11.68 11.99 23.56
C GLU A 361 -10.71 12.47 24.64
N THR A 362 -9.66 11.68 24.95
CA THR A 362 -8.62 12.02 25.93
C THR A 362 -7.42 12.75 25.32
N THR A 363 -7.30 12.82 23.98
CA THR A 363 -6.26 13.59 23.30
C THR A 363 -6.73 15.04 23.14
N GLU A 364 -6.16 15.99 23.87
CA GLU A 364 -6.60 17.41 23.85
C GLU A 364 -6.63 18.00 22.43
N GLY A 365 -5.70 17.61 21.58
CA GLY A 365 -5.59 18.06 20.21
C GLY A 365 -6.84 17.86 19.34
N HIS A 366 -7.76 16.93 19.69
CA HIS A 366 -9.01 16.75 18.96
C HIS A 366 -9.95 17.98 19.03
N ARG A 367 -9.76 18.83 20.04
CA ARG A 367 -10.50 20.09 20.21
C ARG A 367 -9.93 21.24 19.37
N HIS A 368 -8.72 21.09 18.88
CA HIS A 368 -7.97 22.14 18.17
C HIS A 368 -7.78 21.83 16.68
N MET A 369 -7.77 20.55 16.30
CA MET A 369 -7.55 20.12 14.92
C MET A 369 -8.72 19.26 14.44
N SER A 370 -9.30 19.63 13.30
CA SER A 370 -10.29 18.79 12.62
C SER A 370 -9.65 17.55 11.98
N LEU A 371 -10.46 16.52 11.73
CA LEU A 371 -9.98 15.29 11.08
C LEU A 371 -9.56 15.57 9.62
N ARG A 372 -10.21 16.51 8.95
CA ARG A 372 -9.84 17.00 7.63
C ARG A 372 -8.45 17.64 7.64
N GLN A 373 -8.20 18.52 8.60
CA GLN A 373 -6.89 19.15 8.77
C GLN A 373 -5.81 18.16 9.14
N SER A 374 -6.09 17.19 10.01
CA SER A 374 -5.17 16.10 10.36
C SER A 374 -4.64 15.33 9.13
N SER A 375 -5.51 15.13 8.12
CA SER A 375 -5.11 14.52 6.85
C SER A 375 -4.24 15.47 6.02
N TYR A 376 -4.65 16.73 5.89
CA TYR A 376 -3.97 17.70 5.04
C TYR A 376 -2.56 18.06 5.53
N ASP A 377 -2.41 18.19 6.85
CA ASP A 377 -1.17 18.60 7.52
C ASP A 377 -0.27 17.41 7.92
N ILE A 378 -0.46 16.22 7.33
CA ILE A 378 0.30 15.03 7.71
C ILE A 378 1.81 15.21 7.57
N TRP A 379 2.27 15.89 6.50
CA TRP A 379 3.68 16.19 6.24
C TRP A 379 4.34 17.01 7.36
N LEU A 380 3.56 17.78 8.11
CA LEU A 380 4.03 18.53 9.27
C LEU A 380 3.98 17.70 10.57
N ASN A 381 3.12 16.67 10.62
CA ASN A 381 2.66 16.11 11.89
C ASN A 381 3.15 14.69 12.15
N PHE A 382 3.24 13.82 11.12
CA PHE A 382 3.41 12.38 11.34
C PHE A 382 4.76 12.03 11.97
N PHE A 383 5.85 12.48 11.38
CA PHE A 383 7.20 12.22 11.87
C PHE A 383 7.77 13.36 12.72
N ASN A 384 7.19 14.54 12.66
CA ASN A 384 7.62 15.69 13.44
C ASN A 384 6.92 15.71 14.80
N ARG A 385 7.32 14.80 15.67
CA ARG A 385 6.75 14.64 17.02
C ARG A 385 7.30 15.69 17.96
N ALA A 386 6.69 16.87 18.00
CA ALA A 386 6.95 17.82 19.07
C ALA A 386 6.47 17.24 20.42
N ALA A 387 7.12 17.62 21.51
CA ALA A 387 6.81 17.16 22.87
C ALA A 387 5.33 17.40 23.26
N ASN A 388 4.73 18.46 22.74
CA ASN A 388 3.32 18.86 22.97
C ASN A 388 2.40 18.50 21.76
N GLY A 389 2.78 17.56 20.91
CA GLY A 389 2.01 17.23 19.70
C GLY A 389 0.56 16.88 19.99
N ASN A 390 0.31 16.06 20.99
CA ASN A 390 -1.04 15.62 21.37
C ASN A 390 -1.90 16.73 22.01
N ASP A 391 -1.30 17.82 22.45
CA ASP A 391 -2.05 18.94 23.03
C ASP A 391 -2.76 19.79 21.95
N VAL A 392 -2.25 19.77 20.74
CA VAL A 392 -2.73 20.63 19.64
C VAL A 392 -3.14 19.87 18.38
N ARG A 393 -2.88 18.56 18.31
CA ARG A 393 -3.10 17.73 17.11
C ARG A 393 -3.79 16.42 17.46
N ILE A 394 -4.59 15.91 16.52
CA ILE A 394 -5.17 14.59 16.53
C ILE A 394 -4.73 13.83 15.29
N SER A 395 -4.38 12.55 15.44
CA SER A 395 -4.07 11.68 14.30
C SER A 395 -5.34 11.10 13.68
N TYR A 396 -5.37 11.05 12.36
CA TYR A 396 -6.44 10.31 11.66
C TYR A 396 -6.36 8.79 11.88
N TYR A 397 -5.24 8.25 12.34
CA TYR A 397 -5.14 6.86 12.81
C TYR A 397 -5.89 6.62 14.12
N ILE A 398 -6.17 7.68 14.90
CA ILE A 398 -6.91 7.60 16.18
C ILE A 398 -8.39 7.95 15.95
N LYS A 399 -8.68 9.12 15.38
CA LYS A 399 -10.05 9.60 15.17
C LYS A 399 -10.71 9.02 13.92
N GLY A 400 -9.92 8.57 12.94
CA GLY A 400 -10.43 8.01 11.69
C GLY A 400 -11.24 6.72 11.83
N PRO A 401 -10.80 5.70 12.60
CA PRO A 401 -11.61 4.51 12.84
C PRO A 401 -12.92 4.80 13.59
N VAL A 402 -12.94 5.79 14.49
CA VAL A 402 -14.20 6.28 15.10
C VAL A 402 -15.13 6.79 14.02
N LEU A 403 -14.62 7.58 13.07
CA LEU A 403 -15.42 8.04 11.94
C LEU A 403 -15.92 6.89 11.06
N GLY A 404 -15.09 5.89 10.79
CA GLY A 404 -15.45 4.66 10.06
C GLY A 404 -16.64 3.97 10.69
N LEU A 405 -16.61 3.78 12.02
CA LEU A 405 -17.73 3.23 12.81
C LEU A 405 -19.00 4.07 12.64
N LEU A 406 -18.89 5.40 12.77
CA LEU A 406 -20.05 6.30 12.66
C LEU A 406 -20.63 6.32 11.24
N PHE A 407 -19.80 6.24 10.20
CA PHE A 407 -20.26 6.11 8.82
C PHE A 407 -21.02 4.80 8.61
N ASP A 408 -20.47 3.69 9.05
CA ASP A 408 -21.10 2.37 8.86
C ASP A 408 -22.46 2.29 9.57
N ILE A 409 -22.54 2.74 10.84
CA ILE A 409 -23.80 2.82 11.58
C ILE A 409 -24.82 3.73 10.86
N ARG A 410 -24.38 4.90 10.43
CA ARG A 410 -25.29 5.88 9.81
C ARG A 410 -25.84 5.41 8.46
N LEU A 411 -25.00 4.81 7.63
CA LEU A 411 -25.43 4.23 6.35
C LEU A 411 -26.45 3.10 6.56
N ARG A 412 -26.21 2.22 7.53
CA ARG A 412 -27.14 1.16 7.89
C ARG A 412 -28.46 1.70 8.44
N GLU A 413 -28.43 2.70 9.30
CA GLU A 413 -29.63 3.34 9.84
C GLU A 413 -30.51 3.92 8.73
N LEU A 414 -29.93 4.79 7.89
CA LEU A 414 -30.66 5.47 6.82
C LEU A 414 -31.24 4.52 5.78
N THR A 415 -30.58 3.42 5.53
CA THR A 415 -30.99 2.41 4.53
C THR A 415 -31.76 1.24 5.12
N GLN A 416 -32.14 1.30 6.41
CA GLN A 416 -32.83 0.22 7.12
C GLN A 416 -32.05 -1.10 7.07
N GLY A 417 -30.74 -1.02 7.24
CA GLY A 417 -29.80 -2.15 7.23
C GLY A 417 -29.60 -2.78 5.85
N LYS A 418 -29.88 -2.06 4.75
CA LYS A 418 -29.68 -2.58 3.38
C LYS A 418 -28.32 -2.25 2.80
N LYS A 419 -27.69 -1.17 3.26
CA LYS A 419 -26.40 -0.67 2.81
C LYS A 419 -25.50 -0.38 4.01
N SER A 420 -24.20 -0.41 3.77
CA SER A 420 -23.14 -0.26 4.78
C SER A 420 -21.97 0.54 4.23
N LEU A 421 -20.92 0.71 5.05
CA LEU A 421 -19.66 1.27 4.58
C LEU A 421 -19.01 0.42 3.49
N ASP A 422 -19.20 -0.92 3.50
CA ASP A 422 -18.74 -1.82 2.45
C ASP A 422 -19.28 -1.43 1.06
N ASP A 423 -20.56 -1.03 1.00
CA ASP A 423 -21.18 -0.59 -0.26
C ASP A 423 -20.54 0.68 -0.79
N LEU A 424 -20.18 1.62 0.10
CA LEU A 424 -19.46 2.83 -0.27
C LEU A 424 -18.05 2.48 -0.79
N MET A 425 -17.31 1.61 -0.11
CA MET A 425 -15.98 1.19 -0.55
C MET A 425 -16.04 0.52 -1.93
N ARG A 426 -16.99 -0.40 -2.15
CA ARG A 426 -17.21 -1.02 -3.47
C ARG A 426 -17.61 0.00 -4.55
N LEU A 427 -18.40 0.99 -4.21
CA LEU A 427 -18.78 2.06 -5.15
C LEU A 427 -17.57 2.88 -5.58
N LEU A 428 -16.74 3.32 -4.61
CA LEU A 428 -15.52 4.08 -4.90
C LEU A 428 -14.55 3.26 -5.76
N TYR A 429 -14.36 1.97 -5.40
CA TYR A 429 -13.50 1.05 -6.14
C TYR A 429 -13.97 0.86 -7.60
N ASN A 430 -15.26 0.53 -7.80
CA ASN A 430 -15.80 0.25 -9.13
C ASN A 430 -15.88 1.52 -10.00
N ARG A 431 -16.28 2.67 -9.40
CA ARG A 431 -16.47 3.93 -10.14
C ARG A 431 -15.14 4.57 -10.51
N TYR A 432 -14.32 4.86 -9.53
CA TYR A 432 -13.14 5.68 -9.77
C TYR A 432 -11.93 4.86 -10.20
N TYR A 433 -11.66 3.74 -9.53
CA TYR A 433 -10.52 2.90 -9.90
C TYR A 433 -10.75 2.07 -11.16
N LEU A 434 -11.77 1.19 -11.17
CA LEU A 434 -11.97 0.28 -12.32
C LEU A 434 -12.50 0.98 -13.56
N LYS A 435 -13.48 1.88 -13.42
CA LYS A 435 -14.12 2.49 -14.58
C LYS A 435 -13.40 3.75 -15.07
N GLU A 436 -13.01 4.65 -14.15
CA GLU A 436 -12.44 5.95 -14.49
C GLU A 436 -10.89 5.95 -14.44
N ASN A 437 -10.28 4.89 -13.91
CA ASN A 437 -8.83 4.71 -13.76
C ASN A 437 -8.13 5.93 -13.12
N ARG A 438 -8.73 6.46 -12.05
CA ARG A 438 -8.22 7.61 -11.28
C ARG A 438 -8.61 7.54 -9.80
N GLY A 439 -8.08 8.45 -9.00
CA GLY A 439 -8.55 8.71 -7.66
C GLY A 439 -9.87 9.51 -7.63
N PHE A 440 -10.46 9.63 -6.45
CA PHE A 440 -11.65 10.43 -6.17
C PHE A 440 -11.29 11.78 -5.55
N THR A 441 -12.09 12.83 -5.80
CA THR A 441 -12.01 14.10 -5.09
C THR A 441 -12.78 14.03 -3.76
N GLU A 442 -12.49 14.94 -2.82
CA GLU A 442 -13.23 14.99 -1.55
C GLU A 442 -14.75 15.14 -1.75
N GLU A 443 -15.20 15.96 -2.70
CA GLU A 443 -16.63 16.13 -2.99
C GLU A 443 -17.25 14.88 -3.65
N GLU A 444 -16.50 14.16 -4.46
CA GLU A 444 -16.94 12.87 -5.02
C GLU A 444 -17.10 11.80 -3.95
N PHE A 445 -16.25 11.80 -2.91
CA PHE A 445 -16.45 10.95 -1.75
C PHE A 445 -17.78 11.26 -1.05
N TRP A 446 -18.04 12.53 -0.74
CA TRP A 446 -19.30 12.93 -0.10
C TRP A 446 -20.52 12.61 -0.95
N THR A 447 -20.47 12.92 -2.24
CA THR A 447 -21.55 12.58 -3.19
C THR A 447 -21.81 11.07 -3.23
N SER A 448 -20.75 10.26 -3.26
CA SER A 448 -20.85 8.78 -3.25
C SER A 448 -21.43 8.26 -1.93
N ALA A 449 -21.01 8.83 -0.80
CA ALA A 449 -21.55 8.46 0.52
C ALA A 449 -23.03 8.81 0.66
N GLU A 450 -23.45 9.98 0.18
CA GLU A 450 -24.85 10.40 0.17
C GLU A 450 -25.71 9.62 -0.81
N GLU A 451 -25.14 9.18 -1.94
CA GLU A 451 -25.78 8.22 -2.87
C GLU A 451 -26.08 6.89 -2.18
N ILE A 452 -25.11 6.32 -1.46
CA ILE A 452 -25.30 5.08 -0.69
C ILE A 452 -26.33 5.28 0.42
N ALA A 453 -26.28 6.41 1.14
CA ALA A 453 -27.20 6.74 2.23
C ALA A 453 -28.63 6.99 1.76
N GLY A 454 -28.80 7.42 0.50
CA GLY A 454 -30.08 7.93 -0.02
C GLY A 454 -30.51 9.25 0.63
N ALA A 455 -29.62 9.96 1.33
CA ALA A 455 -29.89 11.20 2.06
C ALA A 455 -28.59 11.97 2.32
N PRO A 456 -28.66 13.32 2.53
CA PRO A 456 -27.52 14.12 2.94
C PRO A 456 -26.92 13.67 4.28
N LEU A 457 -25.60 13.85 4.42
CA LEU A 457 -24.83 13.45 5.61
C LEU A 457 -24.20 14.66 6.35
N PRO A 458 -24.95 15.75 6.64
CA PRO A 458 -24.36 17.00 7.16
C PRO A 458 -23.71 16.85 8.53
N LEU A 459 -24.18 15.92 9.37
CA LEU A 459 -23.62 15.69 10.70
C LEU A 459 -22.26 15.00 10.62
N LEU A 460 -22.11 13.99 9.78
CA LEU A 460 -20.82 13.32 9.55
C LEU A 460 -19.83 14.31 8.92
N ARG A 461 -20.26 15.10 7.94
CA ARG A 461 -19.43 16.16 7.35
C ARG A 461 -18.96 17.16 8.40
N LYS A 462 -19.84 17.56 9.32
CA LYS A 462 -19.48 18.45 10.44
C LYS A 462 -18.43 17.83 11.36
N TYR A 463 -18.51 16.54 11.69
CA TYR A 463 -17.51 15.84 12.51
C TYR A 463 -16.15 15.71 11.82
N VAL A 464 -16.12 15.70 10.48
CA VAL A 464 -14.90 15.70 9.68
C VAL A 464 -14.26 17.08 9.60
N ASP A 465 -15.07 18.10 9.30
CA ASP A 465 -14.57 19.42 8.92
C ASP A 465 -14.28 20.32 10.12
N THR A 466 -14.82 19.99 11.29
CA THR A 466 -14.70 20.81 12.49
C THR A 466 -14.25 20.02 13.72
N THR A 467 -14.01 20.71 14.80
CA THR A 467 -13.67 20.14 16.11
C THR A 467 -14.88 19.95 17.03
N VAL A 468 -16.11 19.98 16.48
CA VAL A 468 -17.33 19.79 17.27
C VAL A 468 -17.33 18.43 17.94
N GLU A 469 -17.77 18.38 19.19
CA GLU A 469 -17.89 17.13 19.96
C GLU A 469 -18.86 16.16 19.29
N ILE A 470 -18.50 14.86 19.31
CA ILE A 470 -19.32 13.80 18.75
C ILE A 470 -20.44 13.45 19.75
N ASP A 471 -21.68 13.49 19.28
CA ASP A 471 -22.85 13.00 20.01
C ASP A 471 -22.90 11.46 19.91
N TYR A 472 -22.11 10.78 20.76
CA TYR A 472 -22.04 9.32 20.79
C TYR A 472 -23.38 8.68 21.12
N ASP A 473 -24.19 9.29 22.02
CA ASP A 473 -25.49 8.73 22.40
C ASP A 473 -26.41 8.62 21.18
N LYS A 474 -26.42 9.65 20.36
CA LYS A 474 -27.18 9.67 19.10
C LYS A 474 -26.60 8.75 18.03
N MET A 475 -25.28 8.77 17.87
CA MET A 475 -24.62 8.09 16.74
C MET A 475 -24.50 6.57 16.91
N LEU A 476 -24.42 6.10 18.16
CA LEU A 476 -24.25 4.66 18.46
C LEU A 476 -25.58 3.93 18.65
N ALA A 477 -26.62 4.65 19.08
CA ALA A 477 -27.94 4.07 19.35
C ALA A 477 -28.51 3.20 18.21
N PRO A 478 -28.39 3.60 16.92
CA PRO A 478 -28.91 2.76 15.83
C PRO A 478 -28.29 1.38 15.71
N ALA A 479 -27.06 1.20 16.22
CA ALA A 479 -26.38 -0.11 16.28
C ALA A 479 -26.63 -0.86 17.60
N GLY A 480 -27.55 -0.39 18.43
CA GLY A 480 -27.81 -1.00 19.73
C GLY A 480 -26.65 -0.85 20.72
N LEU A 481 -25.85 0.22 20.56
CA LEU A 481 -24.71 0.53 21.42
C LEU A 481 -24.92 1.82 22.20
N ARG A 482 -24.26 1.90 23.36
CA ARG A 482 -24.08 3.14 24.13
C ARG A 482 -22.63 3.26 24.58
N LEU A 483 -22.16 4.45 24.80
CA LEU A 483 -20.85 4.72 25.37
C LEU A 483 -20.95 4.96 26.87
N ASN A 484 -20.26 4.15 27.66
CA ASN A 484 -20.05 4.42 29.09
C ASN A 484 -18.94 5.46 29.23
N LYS A 485 -19.29 6.73 29.45
CA LYS A 485 -18.32 7.85 29.50
C LYS A 485 -17.36 7.80 30.67
N SER A 486 -17.65 7.03 31.72
CA SER A 486 -16.75 6.88 32.87
C SER A 486 -15.63 5.86 32.62
N THR A 487 -15.89 4.87 31.78
CA THR A 487 -14.95 3.79 31.45
C THR A 487 -14.49 3.81 30.00
N TRP A 488 -15.09 4.65 29.17
CA TRP A 488 -14.92 4.72 27.70
C TRP A 488 -15.23 3.39 26.98
N LYS A 489 -16.09 2.56 27.57
CA LYS A 489 -16.48 1.28 26.98
C LYS A 489 -17.76 1.39 26.17
N LEU A 490 -17.74 0.76 25.00
CA LEU A 490 -18.94 0.47 24.24
C LEU A 490 -19.70 -0.67 24.90
N GLU A 491 -20.97 -0.43 25.21
CA GLU A 491 -21.86 -1.41 25.83
C GLU A 491 -23.07 -1.65 24.94
N THR A 492 -23.49 -2.93 24.81
CA THR A 492 -24.73 -3.28 24.14
C THR A 492 -25.92 -2.87 25.01
N ILE A 493 -26.93 -2.22 24.41
CA ILE A 493 -28.16 -1.86 25.15
C ILE A 493 -29.03 -3.08 25.42
N PRO A 494 -29.71 -3.16 26.59
CA PRO A 494 -30.42 -4.37 26.98
C PRO A 494 -31.66 -4.71 26.13
N SER A 495 -32.26 -3.69 25.50
CA SER A 495 -33.46 -3.87 24.70
C SER A 495 -33.30 -3.09 23.38
N MET A 496 -33.28 -3.82 22.28
CA MET A 496 -33.13 -3.30 20.92
C MET A 496 -34.42 -3.45 20.13
N SER A 497 -34.70 -2.48 19.27
CA SER A 497 -35.68 -2.64 18.21
C SER A 497 -35.17 -3.63 17.15
N SER A 498 -36.08 -4.19 16.33
CA SER A 498 -35.69 -5.14 15.27
C SER A 498 -34.66 -4.57 14.29
N LEU A 499 -34.67 -3.24 14.01
CA LEU A 499 -33.66 -2.61 13.19
C LEU A 499 -32.31 -2.55 13.91
N GLN A 500 -32.30 -2.19 15.18
CA GLN A 500 -31.06 -2.17 15.98
C GLN A 500 -30.46 -3.57 16.10
N GLU A 501 -31.27 -4.60 16.35
CA GLU A 501 -30.81 -6.00 16.39
C GLU A 501 -30.18 -6.42 15.05
N LYS A 502 -30.85 -6.05 13.94
CA LYS A 502 -30.31 -6.31 12.61
C LYS A 502 -28.95 -5.63 12.39
N ILE A 503 -28.86 -4.32 12.64
CA ILE A 503 -27.62 -3.55 12.47
C ILE A 503 -26.52 -4.12 13.36
N HIS A 504 -26.84 -4.38 14.63
CA HIS A 504 -25.91 -4.96 15.62
C HIS A 504 -25.34 -6.29 15.13
N THR A 505 -26.22 -7.18 14.72
CA THR A 505 -25.83 -8.53 14.21
C THR A 505 -24.99 -8.45 12.95
N ASP A 506 -25.37 -7.57 12.02
CA ASP A 506 -24.64 -7.38 10.75
C ASP A 506 -23.24 -6.81 10.95
N MET A 507 -23.01 -6.00 12.02
CA MET A 507 -21.72 -5.37 12.33
C MET A 507 -20.83 -6.21 13.24
N PHE A 508 -21.43 -6.90 14.22
CA PHE A 508 -20.69 -7.50 15.33
C PHE A 508 -20.89 -9.02 15.47
N GLY A 509 -21.69 -9.62 14.58
CA GLY A 509 -22.08 -11.03 14.71
C GLY A 509 -23.18 -11.24 15.77
N LYS A 510 -23.54 -12.51 15.94
CA LYS A 510 -24.57 -12.90 16.95
C LYS A 510 -24.02 -12.85 18.37
#